data_027afe4e0d08c19be233102d9f3bc20b
#
_entry.id   027afe4e0d08c19be233102d9f3bc20b
#
_cell.length_a   1.000
_cell.length_b   1.000
_cell.length_c   1.000
_cell.angle_alpha   90.00
_cell.angle_beta   90.00
_cell.angle_gamma   90.00
#
_symmetry.space_group_name_H-M   'P 1'
#
loop_
_entity.id
_entity.type
_entity.pdbx_description
1 polymer ?
#
loop_
_entity_poly.entity_id
_entity_poly.type
_entity_poly.pdbx_seq_one_letter_code
_entity_poly.pdbx_strand_id
1 'polypeptide(L)'
;MREVIESISAKAPEFGFIVRHVFDMRKEYIEHHVNVSDGFDLCQIMVCNMQGSYSSMSRNMERAAVIFQPKQITVFSAGGVTSVNYFPLNERCIADAFPKDEQFHKGLSQACLKIVDMIKAAV
;
A
#
# COMPACT_ATOMS: atom_id res chain seq x y z
N MET A 1 12.57 -2.98 12.32
CA MET A 1 11.85 -2.90 11.04
C MET A 1 11.09 -4.18 10.71
N ARG A 2 11.72 -5.32 10.86
CA ARG A 2 11.07 -6.62 10.61
C ARG A 2 9.79 -6.80 11.45
N GLU A 3 9.83 -6.45 12.73
CA GLU A 3 8.68 -6.57 13.64
C GLU A 3 7.50 -5.72 13.18
N VAL A 4 7.76 -4.53 12.66
CA VAL A 4 6.72 -3.64 12.13
C VAL A 4 6.06 -4.27 10.90
N ILE A 5 6.86 -4.82 9.98
CA ILE A 5 6.36 -5.50 8.79
C ILE A 5 5.49 -6.71 9.17
N GLU A 6 5.94 -7.50 10.13
CA GLU A 6 5.19 -8.66 10.63
C GLU A 6 3.88 -8.23 11.30
N SER A 7 3.90 -7.14 12.05
CA SER A 7 2.70 -6.60 12.69
C SER A 7 1.67 -6.13 11.68
N ILE A 8 2.09 -5.41 10.63
CA ILE A 8 1.21 -4.98 9.54
C ILE A 8 0.64 -6.20 8.81
N SER A 9 1.48 -7.19 8.51
CA SER A 9 1.05 -8.40 7.83
C SER A 9 0.01 -9.19 8.64
N ALA A 10 0.18 -9.25 9.96
CA ALA A 10 -0.76 -9.91 10.85
C ALA A 10 -2.11 -9.17 10.95
N LYS A 11 -2.09 -7.83 10.88
CA LYS A 11 -3.30 -7.01 10.95
C LYS A 11 -4.08 -6.96 9.63
N ALA A 12 -3.41 -7.13 8.50
CA ALA A 12 -4.03 -6.95 7.20
C ALA A 12 -5.34 -7.73 7.01
N PRO A 13 -5.45 -9.02 7.36
CA PRO A 13 -6.70 -9.76 7.20
C PRO A 13 -7.89 -9.19 7.99
N GLU A 14 -7.64 -8.59 9.15
CA GLU A 14 -8.70 -7.99 9.96
C GLU A 14 -9.36 -6.80 9.26
N PHE A 15 -8.66 -6.17 8.32
CA PHE A 15 -9.14 -5.05 7.53
C PHE A 15 -9.51 -5.45 6.10
N GLY A 16 -9.53 -6.74 5.80
CA GLY A 16 -9.89 -7.25 4.48
C GLY A 16 -8.77 -7.24 3.46
N PHE A 17 -7.52 -7.08 3.90
CA PHE A 17 -6.36 -7.05 3.01
C PHE A 17 -5.49 -8.28 3.17
N ILE A 18 -4.76 -8.60 2.10
CA ILE A 18 -3.61 -9.51 2.15
C ILE A 18 -2.35 -8.74 1.78
N VAL A 19 -1.22 -9.18 2.27
CA VAL A 19 0.08 -8.70 1.79
C VAL A 19 0.43 -9.49 0.53
N ARG A 20 0.45 -8.79 -0.60
CA ARG A 20 0.79 -9.42 -1.89
C ARG A 20 2.27 -9.66 -2.03
N HIS A 21 3.06 -8.70 -1.58
CA HIS A 21 4.50 -8.75 -1.72
C HIS A 21 5.17 -7.76 -0.78
N VAL A 22 6.37 -8.10 -0.35
CA VAL A 22 7.25 -7.20 0.39
C VAL A 22 8.53 -7.05 -0.44
N PHE A 23 8.79 -5.83 -0.91
CA PHE A 23 10.00 -5.52 -1.66
C PHE A 23 11.06 -5.01 -0.70
N ASP A 24 12.17 -5.74 -0.58
CA ASP A 24 13.35 -5.29 0.15
C ASP A 24 14.21 -4.45 -0.81
N MET A 25 14.12 -3.13 -0.69
CA MET A 25 14.78 -2.23 -1.63
C MET A 25 16.29 -2.23 -1.48
N ARG A 26 16.81 -2.45 -0.28
CA ARG A 26 18.27 -2.60 -0.09
C ARG A 26 18.79 -3.75 -0.93
N LYS A 27 18.13 -4.89 -0.84
CA LYS A 27 18.50 -6.09 -1.60
C LYS A 27 18.41 -5.85 -3.11
N GLU A 28 17.35 -5.21 -3.58
CA GLU A 28 17.17 -4.92 -5.00
C GLU A 28 18.24 -3.98 -5.54
N TYR A 29 18.57 -2.92 -4.78
CA TYR A 29 19.66 -2.02 -5.19
C TYR A 29 21.01 -2.75 -5.30
N ILE A 30 21.32 -3.58 -4.33
CA ILE A 30 22.56 -4.37 -4.34
C ILE A 30 22.59 -5.31 -5.55
N GLU A 31 21.50 -5.97 -5.86
CA GLU A 31 21.36 -6.84 -7.03
C GLU A 31 21.56 -6.09 -8.35
N HIS A 32 21.25 -4.81 -8.39
CA HIS A 32 21.44 -3.95 -9.55
C HIS A 32 22.74 -3.13 -9.50
N HIS A 33 23.69 -3.57 -8.68
CA HIS A 33 25.02 -2.98 -8.57
C HIS A 33 25.04 -1.52 -8.08
N VAL A 34 24.05 -1.14 -7.31
CA VAL A 34 24.02 0.16 -6.63
C VAL A 34 24.79 0.06 -5.32
N ASN A 35 25.72 0.98 -5.09
CA ASN A 35 26.46 1.04 -3.85
C ASN A 35 25.61 1.69 -2.76
N VAL A 36 25.09 0.87 -1.84
CA VAL A 36 24.15 1.29 -0.81
C VAL A 36 24.90 1.55 0.50
N SER A 37 24.57 2.67 1.18
CA SER A 37 25.16 2.99 2.48
C SER A 37 24.75 1.96 3.54
N ASP A 38 25.59 1.76 4.56
CA ASP A 38 25.37 0.75 5.60
C ASP A 38 24.07 0.94 6.38
N GLY A 39 23.65 2.18 6.57
CA GLY A 39 22.44 2.49 7.34
C GLY A 39 21.14 2.49 6.53
N PHE A 40 21.22 2.24 5.23
CA PHE A 40 20.02 2.23 4.39
C PHE A 40 19.20 0.96 4.59
N ASP A 41 17.94 1.12 4.95
CA ASP A 41 17.00 0.01 5.11
C ASP A 41 15.59 0.48 4.78
N LEU A 42 14.99 -0.09 3.74
CA LEU A 42 13.70 0.31 3.24
C LEU A 42 12.98 -0.88 2.60
N CYS A 43 11.71 -1.06 2.99
CA CYS A 43 10.84 -2.06 2.39
C CYS A 43 9.55 -1.40 1.90
N GLN A 44 9.01 -1.96 0.83
CA GLN A 44 7.70 -1.59 0.31
C GLN A 44 6.76 -2.78 0.45
N ILE A 45 5.63 -2.55 1.11
CA ILE A 45 4.62 -3.58 1.34
C ILE A 45 3.44 -3.29 0.42
N MET A 46 3.12 -4.22 -0.46
CA MET A 46 1.94 -4.11 -1.32
C MET A 46 0.81 -4.92 -0.72
N VAL A 47 -0.30 -4.24 -0.44
CA VAL A 47 -1.52 -4.85 0.09
C VAL A 47 -2.64 -4.81 -0.94
N CYS A 48 -3.58 -5.73 -0.83
CA CYS A 48 -4.72 -5.79 -1.73
C CYS A 48 -5.90 -6.47 -1.04
N ASN A 49 -7.09 -5.94 -1.29
CA ASN A 49 -8.33 -6.66 -1.03
C ASN A 49 -8.67 -7.42 -2.32
N MET A 50 -8.35 -8.71 -2.37
CA MET A 50 -8.49 -9.52 -3.59
C MET A 50 -9.95 -9.60 -4.06
N GLN A 51 -10.85 -9.88 -3.15
CA GLN A 51 -12.28 -9.97 -3.45
C GLN A 51 -12.82 -8.62 -3.93
N GLY A 52 -12.54 -7.56 -3.20
CA GLY A 52 -13.02 -6.21 -3.49
C GLY A 52 -12.47 -5.64 -4.79
N SER A 53 -11.18 -5.84 -5.07
CA SER A 53 -10.56 -5.34 -6.30
C SER A 53 -11.10 -6.06 -7.53
N TYR A 54 -11.23 -7.37 -7.49
CA TYR A 54 -11.82 -8.14 -8.59
C TYR A 54 -13.28 -7.73 -8.83
N SER A 55 -14.06 -7.64 -7.77
CA SER A 55 -15.46 -7.23 -7.87
C SER A 55 -15.62 -5.83 -8.46
N SER A 56 -14.75 -4.91 -8.07
CA SER A 56 -14.75 -3.54 -8.62
C SER A 56 -14.42 -3.53 -10.11
N MET A 57 -13.35 -4.22 -10.51
CA MET A 57 -12.94 -4.27 -11.92
C MET A 57 -13.93 -5.01 -12.81
N SER A 58 -14.65 -6.00 -12.28
CA SER A 58 -15.66 -6.71 -13.06
C SER A 58 -16.84 -5.82 -13.43
N ARG A 59 -17.07 -4.73 -12.70
CA ARG A 59 -18.08 -3.73 -13.03
C ARG A 59 -17.58 -2.71 -14.05
N ASN A 60 -16.29 -2.39 -14.01
CA ASN A 60 -15.68 -1.44 -14.94
C ASN A 60 -14.18 -1.70 -15.00
N MET A 61 -13.71 -2.30 -16.09
CA MET A 61 -12.28 -2.61 -16.27
C MET A 61 -11.37 -1.41 -16.32
N GLU A 62 -11.89 -0.23 -16.65
CA GLU A 62 -11.07 1.00 -16.65
C GLU A 62 -10.50 1.32 -15.26
N ARG A 63 -11.15 0.85 -14.22
CA ARG A 63 -10.68 1.00 -12.84
C ARG A 63 -9.32 0.36 -12.60
N ALA A 64 -8.93 -0.62 -13.43
CA ALA A 64 -7.63 -1.30 -13.32
C ALA A 64 -6.44 -0.34 -13.40
N ALA A 65 -6.61 0.81 -14.06
CA ALA A 65 -5.54 1.80 -14.20
C ALA A 65 -5.06 2.35 -12.84
N VAL A 66 -5.93 2.43 -11.85
CA VAL A 66 -5.59 3.04 -10.55
C VAL A 66 -5.92 2.18 -9.33
N ILE A 67 -6.67 1.09 -9.48
CA ILE A 67 -7.19 0.35 -8.32
C ILE A 67 -6.09 -0.22 -7.42
N PHE A 68 -4.92 -0.50 -7.97
CA PHE A 68 -3.77 -1.03 -7.23
C PHE A 68 -2.78 0.05 -6.78
N GLN A 69 -2.91 1.29 -7.29
CA GLN A 69 -1.94 2.35 -7.05
C GLN A 69 -1.82 2.78 -5.58
N PRO A 70 -2.92 3.08 -4.89
CA PRO A 70 -2.84 3.60 -3.52
C PRO A 70 -2.77 2.48 -2.47
N LYS A 71 -1.99 1.44 -2.72
CA LYS A 71 -1.96 0.25 -1.86
C LYS A 71 -0.55 -0.19 -1.48
N GLN A 72 0.38 0.75 -1.52
CA GLN A 72 1.77 0.53 -1.17
C GLN A 72 2.14 1.27 0.10
N ILE A 73 2.63 0.53 1.09
CA ILE A 73 3.09 1.06 2.36
C ILE A 73 4.62 1.01 2.35
N THR A 74 5.27 2.09 2.74
CA THR A 74 6.72 2.15 2.83
C THR A 74 7.14 2.11 4.29
N VAL A 75 8.06 1.22 4.61
CA VAL A 75 8.66 1.10 5.94
C VAL A 75 10.16 1.31 5.82
N PHE A 76 10.71 2.24 6.57
CA PHE A 76 12.14 2.50 6.53
C PHE A 76 12.68 2.79 7.93
N SER A 77 13.98 2.57 8.10
CA SER A 77 14.69 2.90 9.32
C SER A 77 15.73 3.97 9.05
N ALA A 78 15.76 4.98 9.90
CA ALA A 78 16.75 6.05 9.86
C ALA A 78 17.06 6.49 11.29
N GLY A 79 18.35 6.56 11.62
CA GLY A 79 18.77 6.99 12.95
C GLY A 79 18.24 6.11 14.09
N GLY A 80 18.08 4.83 13.84
CA GLY A 80 17.55 3.89 14.83
C GLY A 80 16.01 3.93 15.01
N VAL A 81 15.32 4.74 14.22
CA VAL A 81 13.86 4.88 14.27
C VAL A 81 13.25 4.26 13.02
N THR A 82 12.24 3.40 13.23
CA THR A 82 11.45 2.82 12.14
C THR A 82 10.22 3.67 11.89
N SER A 83 10.02 4.05 10.64
CA SER A 83 8.89 4.87 10.20
C SER A 83 8.05 4.12 9.19
N VAL A 84 6.75 4.31 9.27
CA VAL A 84 5.77 3.75 8.33
C VAL A 84 5.10 4.91 7.61
N ASN A 85 5.18 4.91 6.29
CA ASN A 85 4.59 5.95 5.47
C ASN A 85 3.59 5.34 4.49
N TYR A 86 2.46 6.01 4.36
CA TYR A 86 1.44 5.66 3.40
C TYR A 86 0.87 6.93 2.78
N PHE A 87 0.71 6.92 1.47
CA PHE A 87 0.22 8.06 0.71
C PHE A 87 -1.14 7.72 0.10
N PRO A 88 -2.25 8.02 0.79
CA PRO A 88 -3.57 7.74 0.26
C PRO A 88 -3.94 8.69 -0.88
N LEU A 89 -4.66 8.18 -1.88
CA LEU A 89 -5.31 9.04 -2.86
C LEU A 89 -6.58 9.62 -2.22
N ASN A 90 -6.82 10.90 -2.41
CA ASN A 90 -8.07 11.51 -1.97
C ASN A 90 -9.15 11.31 -3.03
N GLU A 91 -10.41 11.45 -2.61
CA GLU A 91 -11.57 11.25 -3.48
C GLU A 91 -11.55 12.17 -4.71
N ARG A 92 -11.07 13.39 -4.55
CA ARG A 92 -11.00 14.36 -5.66
C ARG A 92 -10.07 13.91 -6.78
N CYS A 93 -8.91 13.39 -6.43
CA CYS A 93 -7.98 12.87 -7.44
C CYS A 93 -8.59 11.72 -8.24
N ILE A 94 -9.31 10.85 -7.56
CA ILE A 94 -9.98 9.71 -8.19
C ILE A 94 -11.13 10.20 -9.06
N ALA A 95 -11.91 11.17 -8.57
CA ALA A 95 -13.02 11.76 -9.31
C ALA A 95 -12.57 12.46 -10.59
N ASP A 96 -11.44 13.16 -10.56
CA ASP A 96 -10.87 13.82 -11.73
C ASP A 96 -10.48 12.82 -12.82
N ALA A 97 -9.97 11.65 -12.43
CA ALA A 97 -9.60 10.59 -13.36
C ALA A 97 -10.82 9.80 -13.87
N PHE A 98 -11.87 9.67 -13.06
CA PHE A 98 -13.06 8.88 -13.36
C PHE A 98 -14.33 9.69 -13.05
N PRO A 99 -14.59 10.79 -13.79
CA PRO A 99 -15.65 11.75 -13.42
C PRO A 99 -17.06 11.16 -13.45
N LYS A 100 -17.28 10.08 -14.19
CA LYS A 100 -18.61 9.45 -14.32
C LYS A 100 -18.79 8.21 -13.45
N ASP A 101 -17.77 7.83 -12.69
CA ASP A 101 -17.78 6.60 -11.89
C ASP A 101 -17.77 6.94 -10.40
N GLU A 102 -18.86 7.54 -9.93
CA GLU A 102 -18.98 8.05 -8.55
C GLU A 102 -18.81 6.95 -7.51
N GLN A 103 -19.35 5.75 -7.76
CA GLN A 103 -19.22 4.64 -6.85
C GLN A 103 -17.75 4.28 -6.62
N PHE A 104 -16.94 4.36 -7.67
CA PHE A 104 -15.52 4.07 -7.58
C PHE A 104 -14.76 5.11 -6.77
N HIS A 105 -15.09 6.40 -6.93
CA HIS A 105 -14.45 7.48 -6.15
C HIS A 105 -14.55 7.21 -4.66
N LYS A 106 -15.75 6.90 -4.19
CA LYS A 106 -16.03 6.66 -2.78
C LYS A 106 -15.42 5.35 -2.30
N GLY A 107 -15.56 4.29 -3.08
CA GLY A 107 -15.08 2.98 -2.71
C GLY A 107 -13.56 2.93 -2.57
N LEU A 108 -12.83 3.50 -3.52
CA LEU A 108 -11.37 3.52 -3.47
C LEU A 108 -10.85 4.44 -2.36
N SER A 109 -11.48 5.58 -2.18
CA SER A 109 -11.14 6.49 -1.08
C SER A 109 -11.32 5.83 0.29
N GLN A 110 -12.41 5.10 0.47
CA GLN A 110 -12.66 4.34 1.71
C GLN A 110 -11.63 3.23 1.91
N ALA A 111 -11.22 2.55 0.84
CA ALA A 111 -10.17 1.53 0.92
C ALA A 111 -8.84 2.13 1.39
N CYS A 112 -8.48 3.31 0.91
CA CYS A 112 -7.30 4.04 1.38
C CYS A 112 -7.37 4.37 2.88
N LEU A 113 -8.54 4.81 3.36
CA LEU A 113 -8.73 5.09 4.78
C LEU A 113 -8.64 3.83 5.64
N LYS A 114 -9.11 2.70 5.15
CA LYS A 114 -8.95 1.40 5.84
C LYS A 114 -7.47 1.02 5.98
N ILE A 115 -6.66 1.31 4.98
CA ILE A 115 -5.21 1.07 5.06
C ILE A 115 -4.59 1.93 6.16
N VAL A 116 -4.99 3.20 6.26
CA VAL A 116 -4.53 4.09 7.34
C VAL A 116 -4.91 3.50 8.70
N ASP A 117 -6.15 3.06 8.87
CA ASP A 117 -6.62 2.47 10.13
C ASP A 117 -5.87 1.18 10.45
N MET A 118 -5.59 0.35 9.46
CA MET A 118 -4.80 -0.87 9.62
C MET A 118 -3.39 -0.56 10.12
N ILE A 119 -2.73 0.43 9.54
CA ILE A 119 -1.39 0.85 9.97
C ILE A 119 -1.43 1.33 11.42
N LYS A 120 -2.40 2.16 11.78
CA LYS A 120 -2.55 2.66 13.14
C LYS A 120 -2.79 1.54 14.14
N ALA A 121 -3.51 0.50 13.75
CA ALA A 121 -3.76 -0.66 14.61
C ALA A 121 -2.53 -1.55 14.75
N ALA A 122 -1.64 -1.55 13.77
CA ALA A 122 -0.46 -2.41 13.74
C ALA A 122 0.75 -1.80 14.46
N VAL A 123 0.81 -0.49 14.55
CA VAL A 123 1.93 0.26 15.17
C VAL A 123 1.46 1.17 16.33
#